data_2ba1f6ce1f1da4042aa83f1db0980810
#
_entry.id   2ba1f6ce1f1da4042aa83f1db0980810
#
_cell.length_a   1.000
_cell.length_b   1.000
_cell.length_c   1.000
_cell.angle_alpha   90.00
_cell.angle_beta   90.00
_cell.angle_gamma   90.00
#
_symmetry.space_group_name_H-M   'P 1'
#
loop_
_entity.id
_entity.type
_entity.pdbx_description
1 polymer ?
#
loop_
_entity_poly.entity_id
_entity_poly.type
_entity_poly.pdbx_seq_one_letter_code
_entity_poly.pdbx_strand_id
1 'polypeptide(L)'
;MDTPIDIPRKCTVLVIGGGPAGSYTAAALAREGLDVVVIEAETFPRYHVGESMLPSVRHFLKFTDCYDKWREHGFQIKNGGAFKLDPSLPDTYTDFLASGGPDGYAWNVIRSESDNLLWEHAGSCGAKIYDSTKVDTIQFEPQNPESCSDERNPGRPVSATWTKLDGTTGTIHFEYLVDASGRRGILSTRYLKNRKFNQGLKNTANWGYWRGAGVYGRGTYKEGSPYFEALSDASGWCWFIPLNDHTHSVGIVRNQEIATAKKRESGLDDIKEFYVQSLDLVPGIKELLSKGELITEVRSASDWSYSASSYAFPYARIAGDAGSFIDPFFSSGVHLALNGGLSAAVTIAASIRGDCDEVTAASWHNKKVSDSYNRFLLVILSTSKQIRNHNRPVIHDFDEESFERAFELFRPVIHGTVDANVKVKPTQEEISKTVEFCFRSLADIPPEQKDALIQKLKSLGIEGEVNDEENLRAIEEIEKSLTPEESQILNILRGRRMLRNEDSISLVNFTLDSIDGLAPNMERGKLGLVKAVPVKPNQAQLYSASFLRGDRPDIRTQRSDKASKVLDKDNIVGKQGLYYGTPLLS
;
A
#
# COMPACT_ATOMS: atom_id res chain seq x y z
N MET A 1 -11.10 -1.60 -43.36
CA MET A 1 -9.96 -2.32 -42.74
C MET A 1 -9.01 -1.23 -42.29
N ASP A 2 -9.06 -0.90 -41.03
CA ASP A 2 -8.13 0.07 -40.47
C ASP A 2 -6.72 -0.53 -40.53
N THR A 3 -5.81 0.21 -41.18
CA THR A 3 -4.38 -0.14 -41.22
C THR A 3 -3.91 -0.35 -39.79
N PRO A 4 -3.20 -1.44 -39.44
CA PRO A 4 -2.66 -1.63 -38.11
C PRO A 4 -1.82 -0.40 -37.76
N ILE A 5 -2.19 0.31 -36.70
CA ILE A 5 -1.44 1.47 -36.25
C ILE A 5 -0.07 0.94 -35.82
N ASP A 6 0.95 1.34 -36.57
CA ASP A 6 2.31 0.86 -36.35
C ASP A 6 2.92 1.56 -35.12
N ILE A 7 3.69 0.82 -34.32
CA ILE A 7 4.36 1.36 -33.15
C ILE A 7 5.37 2.41 -33.60
N PRO A 8 5.33 3.64 -33.06
CA PRO A 8 6.22 4.71 -33.51
C PRO A 8 7.68 4.38 -33.17
N ARG A 9 8.58 4.87 -34.00
CA ARG A 9 10.03 4.67 -33.78
C ARG A 9 10.60 5.48 -32.63
N LYS A 10 9.87 6.51 -32.15
CA LYS A 10 10.27 7.36 -31.03
C LYS A 10 9.07 7.91 -30.27
N CYS A 11 9.29 8.23 -29.01
CA CYS A 11 8.35 8.97 -28.13
C CYS A 11 9.12 9.74 -27.07
N THR A 12 8.45 10.62 -26.34
CA THR A 12 9.06 11.27 -25.15
C THR A 12 9.11 10.31 -23.98
N VAL A 13 8.01 9.61 -23.68
CA VAL A 13 7.96 8.67 -22.55
C VAL A 13 7.50 7.30 -23.03
N LEU A 14 8.33 6.29 -22.80
CA LEU A 14 7.94 4.89 -22.97
C LEU A 14 7.49 4.34 -21.61
N VAL A 15 6.29 3.77 -21.57
CA VAL A 15 5.75 3.03 -20.42
C VAL A 15 5.67 1.55 -20.77
N ILE A 16 6.32 0.70 -19.98
CA ILE A 16 6.30 -0.75 -20.15
C ILE A 16 5.30 -1.36 -19.17
N GLY A 17 4.21 -1.93 -19.69
CA GLY A 17 3.11 -2.53 -18.95
C GLY A 17 1.87 -1.64 -18.88
N GLY A 18 0.72 -2.22 -19.26
CA GLY A 18 -0.59 -1.57 -19.31
C GLY A 18 -1.48 -1.81 -18.08
N GLY A 19 -0.92 -2.34 -17.00
CA GLY A 19 -1.63 -2.49 -15.73
C GLY A 19 -1.96 -1.15 -15.05
N PRO A 20 -2.52 -1.17 -13.83
CA PRO A 20 -2.95 0.06 -13.14
C PRO A 20 -1.87 1.15 -13.04
N ALA A 21 -0.63 0.79 -12.72
CA ALA A 21 0.47 1.76 -12.63
C ALA A 21 0.78 2.40 -13.99
N GLY A 22 0.93 1.60 -15.05
CA GLY A 22 1.34 2.09 -16.36
C GLY A 22 0.23 2.87 -17.05
N SER A 23 -1.00 2.37 -17.07
CA SER A 23 -2.15 3.07 -17.64
C SER A 23 -2.40 4.40 -16.94
N TYR A 24 -2.28 4.43 -15.62
CA TYR A 24 -2.46 5.66 -14.86
C TYR A 24 -1.35 6.70 -15.12
N THR A 25 -0.08 6.25 -15.15
CA THR A 25 1.05 7.10 -15.52
C THR A 25 0.87 7.70 -16.90
N ALA A 26 0.48 6.86 -17.86
CA ALA A 26 0.27 7.29 -19.24
C ALA A 26 -0.87 8.30 -19.37
N ALA A 27 -2.00 8.06 -18.70
CA ALA A 27 -3.11 9.00 -18.67
C ALA A 27 -2.69 10.36 -18.07
N ALA A 28 -1.98 10.34 -16.94
CA ALA A 28 -1.51 11.56 -16.29
C ALA A 28 -0.55 12.38 -17.17
N LEU A 29 0.43 11.73 -17.80
CA LEU A 29 1.41 12.40 -18.68
C LEU A 29 0.80 12.87 -20.01
N ALA A 30 -0.06 12.05 -20.63
CA ALA A 30 -0.72 12.44 -21.88
C ALA A 30 -1.62 13.66 -21.70
N ARG A 31 -2.28 13.80 -20.56
CA ARG A 31 -3.07 14.99 -20.19
C ARG A 31 -2.24 16.27 -20.02
N GLU A 32 -0.93 16.11 -19.82
CA GLU A 32 0.04 17.23 -19.81
C GLU A 32 0.57 17.55 -21.20
N GLY A 33 0.08 16.87 -22.25
CA GLY A 33 0.48 17.09 -23.64
C GLY A 33 1.78 16.39 -24.03
N LEU A 34 2.26 15.45 -23.21
CA LEU A 34 3.48 14.69 -23.51
C LEU A 34 3.20 13.53 -24.47
N ASP A 35 4.16 13.24 -25.35
CA ASP A 35 4.08 12.09 -26.26
C ASP A 35 4.42 10.79 -25.51
N VAL A 36 3.39 10.04 -25.15
CA VAL A 36 3.49 8.81 -24.35
C VAL A 36 3.11 7.60 -25.19
N VAL A 37 3.95 6.58 -25.14
CA VAL A 37 3.68 5.26 -25.71
C VAL A 37 3.64 4.22 -24.58
N VAL A 38 2.59 3.39 -24.56
CA VAL A 38 2.46 2.26 -23.64
C VAL A 38 2.55 0.97 -24.43
N ILE A 39 3.41 0.05 -23.99
CA ILE A 39 3.55 -1.28 -24.58
C ILE A 39 3.20 -2.34 -23.53
N GLU A 40 2.18 -3.16 -23.81
CA GLU A 40 1.70 -4.23 -22.95
C GLU A 40 1.85 -5.60 -23.62
N ALA A 41 2.34 -6.58 -22.88
CA ALA A 41 2.63 -7.91 -23.41
C ALA A 41 1.37 -8.76 -23.62
N GLU A 42 0.37 -8.57 -22.76
CA GLU A 42 -0.89 -9.33 -22.85
C GLU A 42 -1.93 -8.57 -23.67
N THR A 43 -2.94 -9.30 -24.16
CA THR A 43 -4.09 -8.73 -24.88
C THR A 43 -5.17 -8.34 -23.89
N PHE A 44 -5.65 -7.10 -23.92
CA PHE A 44 -6.78 -6.66 -23.10
C PHE A 44 -8.14 -7.06 -23.70
N PRO A 45 -9.16 -7.37 -22.84
CA PRO A 45 -9.10 -7.48 -21.38
C PRO A 45 -8.38 -8.76 -20.94
N ARG A 46 -7.56 -8.67 -19.89
CA ARG A 46 -6.78 -9.80 -19.36
C ARG A 46 -7.11 -10.12 -17.92
N TYR A 47 -7.01 -11.38 -17.55
CA TYR A 47 -7.19 -11.80 -16.16
C TYR A 47 -6.10 -11.25 -15.24
N HIS A 48 -6.50 -10.82 -14.06
CA HIS A 48 -5.60 -10.53 -12.93
C HIS A 48 -6.33 -10.81 -11.62
N VAL A 49 -5.59 -11.02 -10.51
CA VAL A 49 -6.11 -11.11 -9.15
C VAL A 49 -5.83 -9.81 -8.39
N GLY A 50 -6.55 -9.59 -7.25
CA GLY A 50 -6.46 -8.38 -6.45
C GLY A 50 -7.65 -7.46 -6.72
N GLU A 51 -8.85 -7.93 -6.31
CA GLU A 51 -10.14 -7.35 -6.69
C GLU A 51 -10.67 -6.33 -5.69
N SER A 52 -10.14 -6.28 -4.47
CA SER A 52 -10.60 -5.34 -3.44
C SER A 52 -9.78 -4.06 -3.44
N MET A 53 -10.44 -2.90 -3.46
CA MET A 53 -9.81 -1.59 -3.55
C MET A 53 -9.86 -0.83 -2.23
N LEU A 54 -9.04 0.23 -2.12
CA LEU A 54 -9.07 1.20 -1.04
C LEU A 54 -9.86 2.46 -1.44
N PRO A 55 -10.43 3.20 -0.48
CA PRO A 55 -11.14 4.47 -0.74
C PRO A 55 -10.31 5.50 -1.49
N SER A 56 -9.00 5.51 -1.27
CA SER A 56 -8.06 6.41 -1.95
C SER A 56 -8.06 6.30 -3.48
N VAL A 57 -8.40 5.13 -4.04
CA VAL A 57 -8.44 4.91 -5.49
C VAL A 57 -9.36 5.95 -6.18
N ARG A 58 -10.46 6.34 -5.51
CA ARG A 58 -11.36 7.40 -6.00
C ARG A 58 -10.62 8.69 -6.36
N HIS A 59 -9.64 9.04 -5.58
CA HIS A 59 -8.95 10.32 -5.71
C HIS A 59 -8.00 10.32 -6.88
N PHE A 60 -7.31 9.18 -7.07
CA PHE A 60 -6.51 8.96 -8.26
C PHE A 60 -7.37 9.00 -9.53
N LEU A 61 -8.54 8.35 -9.50
CA LEU A 61 -9.48 8.36 -10.63
C LEU A 61 -10.03 9.76 -10.93
N LYS A 62 -10.35 10.56 -9.91
CA LYS A 62 -10.78 11.95 -10.07
C LYS A 62 -9.69 12.82 -10.68
N PHE A 63 -8.45 12.64 -10.28
CA PHE A 63 -7.32 13.39 -10.82
C PHE A 63 -7.16 13.22 -12.33
N THR A 64 -7.40 12.02 -12.86
CA THR A 64 -7.30 11.74 -14.30
C THR A 64 -8.62 11.85 -15.06
N ASP A 65 -9.72 12.30 -14.44
CA ASP A 65 -11.09 12.36 -14.98
C ASP A 65 -11.66 10.96 -15.36
N CYS A 66 -11.14 9.90 -14.74
CA CYS A 66 -11.61 8.52 -14.95
C CYS A 66 -12.76 8.12 -14.01
N TYR A 67 -13.04 8.94 -12.98
CA TYR A 67 -13.96 8.60 -11.89
C TYR A 67 -15.37 8.27 -12.36
N ASP A 68 -15.96 9.07 -13.25
CA ASP A 68 -17.33 8.87 -13.70
C ASP A 68 -17.46 7.59 -14.51
N LYS A 69 -16.53 7.31 -15.42
CA LYS A 69 -16.47 6.04 -16.16
C LYS A 69 -16.43 4.83 -15.22
N TRP A 70 -15.61 4.92 -14.17
CA TRP A 70 -15.48 3.86 -13.16
C TRP A 70 -16.77 3.66 -12.37
N ARG A 71 -17.40 4.74 -11.92
CA ARG A 71 -18.68 4.70 -11.19
C ARG A 71 -19.81 4.13 -12.03
N GLU A 72 -19.90 4.55 -13.29
CA GLU A 72 -20.94 4.13 -14.24
C GLU A 72 -20.79 2.67 -14.66
N HIS A 73 -19.59 2.11 -14.59
CA HIS A 73 -19.36 0.69 -14.86
C HIS A 73 -20.12 -0.26 -13.91
N GLY A 74 -20.37 0.19 -12.68
CA GLY A 74 -21.21 -0.55 -11.74
C GLY A 74 -20.48 -1.64 -10.95
N PHE A 75 -19.20 -1.46 -10.66
CA PHE A 75 -18.46 -2.35 -9.76
C PHE A 75 -19.13 -2.47 -8.38
N GLN A 76 -18.92 -3.59 -7.71
CA GLN A 76 -19.47 -3.84 -6.38
C GLN A 76 -19.00 -2.78 -5.39
N ILE A 77 -19.92 -2.07 -4.76
CA ILE A 77 -19.60 -1.07 -3.73
C ILE A 77 -19.06 -1.76 -2.48
N LYS A 78 -17.99 -1.21 -1.93
CA LYS A 78 -17.32 -1.64 -0.71
C LYS A 78 -17.37 -0.52 0.33
N ASN A 79 -18.28 -0.64 1.29
CA ASN A 79 -18.45 0.34 2.36
C ASN A 79 -17.45 0.19 3.50
N GLY A 80 -16.73 -0.92 3.54
CA GLY A 80 -15.76 -1.21 4.58
C GLY A 80 -15.09 -2.55 4.35
N GLY A 81 -14.45 -3.07 5.39
CA GLY A 81 -13.89 -4.42 5.42
C GLY A 81 -13.92 -5.00 6.82
N ALA A 82 -14.31 -6.25 6.95
CA ALA A 82 -14.35 -6.97 8.21
C ALA A 82 -13.12 -7.87 8.34
N PHE A 83 -12.52 -7.90 9.53
CA PHE A 83 -11.29 -8.63 9.81
C PHE A 83 -11.44 -9.44 11.09
N LYS A 84 -11.27 -10.74 11.01
CA LYS A 84 -11.19 -11.67 12.15
C LYS A 84 -9.76 -12.18 12.27
N LEU A 85 -8.94 -11.46 13.04
CA LEU A 85 -7.51 -11.75 13.21
C LEU A 85 -7.23 -12.84 14.24
N ASP A 86 -8.15 -13.05 15.16
CA ASP A 86 -8.12 -14.07 16.18
C ASP A 86 -9.42 -14.87 16.14
N PRO A 87 -9.38 -16.21 15.99
CA PRO A 87 -10.57 -17.04 15.97
C PRO A 87 -11.44 -16.93 17.24
N SER A 88 -10.86 -16.60 18.39
CA SER A 88 -11.53 -16.47 19.68
C SER A 88 -12.19 -15.12 19.92
N LEU A 89 -11.81 -14.09 19.17
CA LEU A 89 -12.34 -12.73 19.31
C LEU A 89 -13.40 -12.42 18.25
N PRO A 90 -14.30 -11.45 18.48
CA PRO A 90 -15.20 -10.96 17.45
C PRO A 90 -14.40 -10.33 16.29
N ASP A 91 -15.03 -10.22 15.13
CA ASP A 91 -14.50 -9.53 13.98
C ASP A 91 -14.46 -8.01 14.20
N THR A 92 -13.40 -7.37 13.74
CA THR A 92 -13.30 -5.90 13.68
C THR A 92 -13.79 -5.41 12.33
N TYR A 93 -14.25 -4.16 12.26
CA TYR A 93 -14.75 -3.58 11.03
C TYR A 93 -14.15 -2.20 10.77
N THR A 94 -13.58 -2.03 9.61
CA THR A 94 -13.13 -0.72 9.14
C THR A 94 -14.23 -0.09 8.31
N ASP A 95 -14.93 0.88 8.86
CA ASP A 95 -16.02 1.60 8.22
C ASP A 95 -15.50 2.77 7.41
N PHE A 96 -15.57 2.66 6.09
CA PHE A 96 -15.12 3.70 5.17
C PHE A 96 -16.06 4.90 5.14
N LEU A 97 -17.37 4.65 5.34
CA LEU A 97 -18.38 5.71 5.34
C LEU A 97 -18.27 6.55 6.61
N ALA A 98 -18.05 5.94 7.76
CA ALA A 98 -17.81 6.66 9.01
C ALA A 98 -16.60 7.60 8.92
N SER A 99 -15.56 7.20 8.17
CA SER A 99 -14.34 7.99 8.01
C SER A 99 -14.40 9.01 6.88
N GLY A 100 -15.07 8.68 5.77
CA GLY A 100 -15.07 9.46 4.53
C GLY A 100 -16.43 10.04 4.12
N GLY A 101 -17.45 9.94 4.96
CA GLY A 101 -18.81 10.34 4.64
C GLY A 101 -19.49 9.43 3.61
N PRO A 102 -20.67 9.82 3.10
CA PRO A 102 -21.49 8.99 2.18
C PRO A 102 -20.74 8.56 0.91
N ASP A 103 -19.77 9.35 0.48
CA ASP A 103 -18.94 9.07 -0.68
C ASP A 103 -17.60 8.39 -0.31
N GLY A 104 -17.40 8.00 0.95
CA GLY A 104 -16.18 7.38 1.45
C GLY A 104 -15.96 5.93 1.01
N TYR A 105 -16.92 5.28 0.36
CA TYR A 105 -16.84 3.89 -0.08
C TYR A 105 -15.68 3.62 -1.07
N ALA A 106 -15.28 2.38 -1.19
CA ALA A 106 -14.40 1.85 -2.22
C ALA A 106 -15.18 0.90 -3.15
N TRP A 107 -14.47 0.06 -3.90
CA TRP A 107 -15.06 -0.95 -4.78
C TRP A 107 -14.37 -2.28 -4.64
N ASN A 108 -15.12 -3.35 -4.90
CA ASN A 108 -14.57 -4.62 -5.34
C ASN A 108 -14.79 -4.72 -6.85
N VAL A 109 -13.78 -5.10 -7.58
CA VAL A 109 -13.75 -5.03 -9.04
C VAL A 109 -13.35 -6.36 -9.67
N ILE A 110 -13.90 -6.66 -10.84
CA ILE A 110 -13.35 -7.67 -11.73
C ILE A 110 -12.15 -7.03 -12.44
N ARG A 111 -10.95 -7.53 -12.16
CA ARG A 111 -9.69 -6.91 -12.60
C ARG A 111 -9.53 -6.84 -14.11
N SER A 112 -10.05 -7.82 -14.86
CA SER A 112 -10.04 -7.74 -16.33
C SER A 112 -10.82 -6.55 -16.85
N GLU A 113 -11.92 -6.19 -16.22
CA GLU A 113 -12.75 -5.05 -16.58
C GLU A 113 -12.13 -3.73 -16.12
N SER A 114 -11.73 -3.66 -14.85
CA SER A 114 -11.17 -2.44 -14.28
C SER A 114 -9.83 -2.04 -14.89
N ASP A 115 -8.97 -3.02 -15.18
CA ASP A 115 -7.68 -2.77 -15.82
C ASP A 115 -7.88 -2.35 -17.29
N ASN A 116 -8.83 -2.96 -18.00
CA ASN A 116 -9.20 -2.56 -19.35
C ASN A 116 -9.76 -1.13 -19.41
N LEU A 117 -10.60 -0.78 -18.42
CA LEU A 117 -11.13 0.59 -18.32
C LEU A 117 -10.01 1.63 -18.14
N LEU A 118 -9.01 1.36 -17.30
CA LEU A 118 -7.85 2.22 -17.14
C LEU A 118 -6.99 2.28 -18.41
N TRP A 119 -6.82 1.15 -19.10
CA TRP A 119 -6.09 1.04 -20.35
C TRP A 119 -6.72 1.89 -21.45
N GLU A 120 -8.01 1.72 -21.70
CA GLU A 120 -8.76 2.50 -22.68
C GLU A 120 -8.81 3.99 -22.32
N HIS A 121 -8.90 4.28 -21.00
CA HIS A 121 -8.87 5.66 -20.51
C HIS A 121 -7.54 6.33 -20.81
N ALA A 122 -6.40 5.63 -20.66
CA ALA A 122 -5.10 6.16 -21.05
C ALA A 122 -5.05 6.52 -22.54
N GLY A 123 -5.59 5.65 -23.40
CA GLY A 123 -5.75 5.95 -24.82
C GLY A 123 -6.63 7.18 -25.07
N SER A 124 -7.77 7.30 -24.39
CA SER A 124 -8.66 8.45 -24.51
C SER A 124 -8.06 9.78 -24.01
N CYS A 125 -7.06 9.71 -23.13
CA CYS A 125 -6.27 10.86 -22.69
C CYS A 125 -5.18 11.28 -23.69
N GLY A 126 -4.95 10.50 -24.76
CA GLY A 126 -3.98 10.81 -25.80
C GLY A 126 -2.71 9.95 -25.76
N ALA A 127 -2.58 9.00 -24.86
CA ALA A 127 -1.50 8.04 -24.89
C ALA A 127 -1.66 7.07 -26.06
N LYS A 128 -0.56 6.70 -26.72
CA LYS A 128 -0.54 5.67 -27.76
C LYS A 128 -0.36 4.32 -27.08
N ILE A 129 -1.39 3.49 -27.11
CA ILE A 129 -1.43 2.21 -26.40
C ILE A 129 -1.32 1.04 -27.38
N TYR A 130 -0.45 0.09 -27.07
CA TYR A 130 -0.21 -1.12 -27.87
C TYR A 130 -0.16 -2.33 -26.96
N ASP A 131 -1.17 -3.17 -27.03
CA ASP A 131 -1.20 -4.46 -26.35
C ASP A 131 -0.62 -5.58 -27.23
N SER A 132 -0.68 -6.83 -26.77
CA SER A 132 -0.14 -8.00 -27.51
C SER A 132 1.30 -7.78 -27.99
N THR A 133 2.05 -6.95 -27.30
CA THR A 133 3.39 -6.53 -27.68
C THR A 133 4.31 -6.55 -26.46
N LYS A 134 5.34 -7.36 -26.51
CA LYS A 134 6.27 -7.56 -25.40
C LYS A 134 7.54 -6.77 -25.61
N VAL A 135 7.96 -5.98 -24.62
CA VAL A 135 9.31 -5.41 -24.59
C VAL A 135 10.31 -6.49 -24.20
N ASP A 136 11.31 -6.69 -25.05
CA ASP A 136 12.32 -7.74 -24.89
C ASP A 136 13.58 -7.25 -24.19
N THR A 137 14.17 -6.14 -24.67
CA THR A 137 15.41 -5.58 -24.12
C THR A 137 15.34 -4.06 -24.06
N ILE A 138 16.13 -3.50 -23.15
CA ILE A 138 16.35 -2.06 -23.00
C ILE A 138 17.84 -1.82 -23.30
N GLN A 139 18.13 -0.80 -24.10
CA GLN A 139 19.48 -0.34 -24.39
C GLN A 139 19.78 0.91 -23.57
N PHE A 140 21.00 1.00 -23.10
CA PHE A 140 21.49 2.11 -22.28
C PHE A 140 22.69 2.77 -22.93
N GLU A 141 22.76 4.10 -22.84
CA GLU A 141 24.01 4.81 -23.11
C GLU A 141 24.98 4.59 -21.95
N PRO A 142 26.24 4.25 -22.22
CA PRO A 142 27.24 4.10 -21.18
C PRO A 142 27.37 5.40 -20.38
N GLN A 143 27.40 5.28 -19.06
CA GLN A 143 27.76 6.42 -18.22
C GLN A 143 29.25 6.73 -18.36
N ASN A 144 29.60 8.02 -18.25
CA ASN A 144 31.01 8.39 -18.12
C ASN A 144 31.54 7.78 -16.79
N PRO A 145 32.59 6.93 -16.83
CA PRO A 145 33.15 6.29 -15.64
C PRO A 145 33.55 7.26 -14.52
N GLU A 146 33.87 8.51 -14.88
CA GLU A 146 34.23 9.55 -13.91
C GLU A 146 33.05 10.16 -13.14
N SER A 147 31.81 9.95 -13.59
CA SER A 147 30.61 10.58 -13.02
C SER A 147 29.75 9.64 -12.21
N CYS A 148 30.01 8.35 -12.16
CA CYS A 148 29.16 7.37 -11.47
C CYS A 148 29.94 6.51 -10.49
N SER A 149 29.64 6.68 -9.22
CA SER A 149 30.19 5.86 -8.14
C SER A 149 29.40 4.55 -7.89
N ASP A 150 28.27 4.32 -8.57
CA ASP A 150 27.45 3.12 -8.40
C ASP A 150 27.56 2.21 -9.64
N GLU A 151 28.34 1.15 -9.52
CA GLU A 151 28.51 0.10 -10.55
C GLU A 151 27.19 -0.59 -10.98
N ARG A 152 26.10 -0.42 -10.20
CA ARG A 152 24.80 -1.01 -10.48
C ARG A 152 23.91 -0.15 -11.36
N ASN A 153 24.26 1.09 -11.63
CA ASN A 153 23.52 1.96 -12.52
C ASN A 153 23.90 1.65 -13.99
N PRO A 154 22.99 1.12 -14.79
CA PRO A 154 23.28 0.69 -16.17
C PRO A 154 23.49 1.85 -17.15
N GLY A 155 23.31 3.11 -16.74
CA GLY A 155 23.33 4.28 -17.59
C GLY A 155 21.94 4.79 -17.95
N ARG A 156 21.88 5.76 -18.88
CA ARG A 156 20.62 6.33 -19.37
C ARG A 156 19.94 5.34 -20.33
N PRO A 157 18.69 4.93 -20.06
CA PRO A 157 17.92 4.12 -21.02
C PRO A 157 17.53 4.98 -22.22
N VAL A 158 17.74 4.49 -23.45
CA VAL A 158 17.52 5.28 -24.67
C VAL A 158 16.64 4.60 -25.71
N SER A 159 16.57 3.27 -25.70
CA SER A 159 15.70 2.53 -26.62
C SER A 159 15.32 1.18 -26.04
N ALA A 160 14.24 0.61 -26.60
CA ALA A 160 13.78 -0.73 -26.28
C ALA A 160 13.42 -1.49 -27.57
N THR A 161 13.73 -2.78 -27.59
CA THR A 161 13.25 -3.70 -28.61
C THR A 161 11.95 -4.33 -28.15
N TRP A 162 11.06 -4.60 -29.08
CA TRP A 162 9.77 -5.21 -28.82
C TRP A 162 9.41 -6.26 -29.87
N THR A 163 8.56 -7.21 -29.48
CA THR A 163 8.02 -8.25 -30.33
C THR A 163 6.50 -8.32 -30.13
N LYS A 164 5.74 -8.22 -31.21
CA LYS A 164 4.28 -8.46 -31.23
C LYS A 164 3.97 -9.95 -31.17
N LEU A 165 2.75 -10.30 -30.81
CA LEU A 165 2.26 -11.69 -30.77
C LEU A 165 2.36 -12.39 -32.15
N ASP A 166 2.24 -11.64 -33.26
CA ASP A 166 2.39 -12.14 -34.63
C ASP A 166 3.85 -12.36 -35.07
N GLY A 167 4.82 -12.09 -34.19
CA GLY A 167 6.25 -12.22 -34.47
C GLY A 167 6.88 -10.96 -35.07
N THR A 168 6.14 -9.89 -35.33
CA THR A 168 6.71 -8.62 -35.81
C THR A 168 7.59 -8.01 -34.71
N THR A 169 8.76 -7.54 -35.07
CA THR A 169 9.72 -6.94 -34.15
C THR A 169 10.04 -5.51 -34.53
N GLY A 170 10.48 -4.71 -33.56
CA GLY A 170 10.93 -3.36 -33.82
C GLY A 170 11.70 -2.74 -32.66
N THR A 171 12.07 -1.49 -32.84
CA THR A 171 12.78 -0.70 -31.83
C THR A 171 12.10 0.64 -31.68
N ILE A 172 11.95 1.09 -30.44
CA ILE A 172 11.45 2.41 -30.07
C ILE A 172 12.49 3.16 -29.25
N HIS A 173 12.76 4.41 -29.62
CA HIS A 173 13.63 5.33 -28.88
C HIS A 173 12.77 6.25 -27.99
N PHE A 174 13.31 6.63 -26.85
CA PHE A 174 12.58 7.48 -25.89
C PHE A 174 13.55 8.35 -25.08
N GLU A 175 13.00 9.36 -24.42
CA GLU A 175 13.76 10.23 -23.50
C GLU A 175 13.65 9.74 -22.06
N TYR A 176 12.45 9.25 -21.67
CA TYR A 176 12.15 8.73 -20.34
C TYR A 176 11.54 7.34 -20.42
N LEU A 177 11.83 6.52 -19.42
CA LEU A 177 11.31 5.17 -19.28
C LEU A 177 10.52 5.02 -17.98
N VAL A 178 9.34 4.39 -18.05
CA VAL A 178 8.61 3.94 -16.88
C VAL A 178 8.46 2.42 -16.94
N ASP A 179 9.06 1.74 -15.98
CA ASP A 179 8.84 0.29 -15.79
C ASP A 179 7.62 0.08 -14.88
N ALA A 180 6.50 -0.29 -15.49
CA ALA A 180 5.27 -0.73 -14.87
C ALA A 180 4.92 -2.18 -15.26
N SER A 181 5.95 -3.01 -15.53
CA SER A 181 5.83 -4.37 -16.07
C SER A 181 5.36 -5.41 -15.03
N GLY A 182 4.72 -4.95 -13.95
CA GLY A 182 4.14 -5.79 -12.92
C GLY A 182 5.19 -6.66 -12.22
N ARG A 183 4.81 -7.83 -11.79
CA ARG A 183 5.70 -8.75 -11.06
C ARG A 183 6.96 -9.16 -11.84
N ARG A 184 6.97 -8.99 -13.16
CA ARG A 184 8.15 -9.21 -13.98
C ARG A 184 9.27 -8.25 -13.61
N GLY A 185 8.97 -6.95 -13.46
CA GLY A 185 9.90 -5.91 -13.01
C GLY A 185 11.18 -5.87 -13.82
N ILE A 186 11.09 -5.49 -15.10
CA ILE A 186 12.21 -5.62 -16.06
C ILE A 186 13.47 -4.91 -15.53
N LEU A 187 13.32 -3.66 -15.06
CA LEU A 187 14.46 -2.91 -14.52
C LEU A 187 14.97 -3.53 -13.22
N SER A 188 14.10 -3.79 -12.25
CA SER A 188 14.48 -4.24 -10.91
C SER A 188 15.08 -5.64 -10.89
N THR A 189 14.67 -6.53 -11.82
CA THR A 189 15.12 -7.93 -11.84
C THR A 189 16.27 -8.19 -12.81
N ARG A 190 16.22 -7.60 -14.01
CA ARG A 190 17.15 -7.94 -15.07
C ARG A 190 18.39 -7.01 -15.11
N TYR A 191 18.17 -5.71 -14.94
CA TYR A 191 19.23 -4.71 -15.10
C TYR A 191 19.82 -4.27 -13.76
N LEU A 192 18.97 -3.80 -12.82
CA LEU A 192 19.43 -3.35 -11.51
C LEU A 192 19.71 -4.50 -10.54
N LYS A 193 19.04 -5.63 -10.70
CA LYS A 193 19.14 -6.82 -9.82
C LYS A 193 19.00 -6.44 -8.33
N ASN A 194 18.11 -5.49 -8.04
CA ASN A 194 17.99 -4.86 -6.74
C ASN A 194 16.73 -5.27 -5.97
N ARG A 195 15.94 -6.24 -6.50
CA ARG A 195 14.77 -6.79 -5.81
C ARG A 195 15.18 -7.60 -4.58
N LYS A 196 14.52 -7.34 -3.45
CA LYS A 196 14.73 -8.03 -2.17
C LYS A 196 13.42 -8.58 -1.65
N PHE A 197 13.37 -9.87 -1.37
CA PHE A 197 12.19 -10.54 -0.82
C PHE A 197 12.15 -10.41 0.70
N ASN A 198 10.96 -10.13 1.25
CA ASN A 198 10.70 -10.14 2.68
C ASN A 198 10.54 -11.59 3.15
N GLN A 199 11.56 -12.12 3.84
CA GLN A 199 11.58 -13.52 4.24
C GLN A 199 10.37 -13.93 5.09
N GLY A 200 9.91 -13.04 5.98
CA GLY A 200 8.73 -13.27 6.83
C GLY A 200 7.39 -13.27 6.08
N LEU A 201 7.37 -12.80 4.83
CA LEU A 201 6.17 -12.68 3.99
C LEU A 201 6.30 -13.47 2.69
N LYS A 202 6.91 -14.65 2.75
CA LYS A 202 6.90 -15.64 1.66
C LYS A 202 5.67 -16.51 1.78
N ASN A 203 4.60 -16.09 1.16
CA ASN A 203 3.32 -16.78 1.20
C ASN A 203 2.99 -17.43 -0.15
N THR A 204 2.01 -18.32 -0.13
CA THR A 204 1.33 -18.85 -1.32
C THR A 204 -0.15 -18.56 -1.21
N ALA A 205 -0.77 -18.13 -2.30
CA ALA A 205 -2.19 -17.93 -2.40
C ALA A 205 -2.83 -19.02 -3.29
N ASN A 206 -3.94 -19.59 -2.82
CA ASN A 206 -4.79 -20.48 -3.61
C ASN A 206 -6.21 -19.91 -3.59
N TRP A 207 -6.85 -19.71 -4.74
CA TRP A 207 -8.18 -19.10 -4.79
C TRP A 207 -9.03 -19.65 -5.93
N GLY A 208 -10.33 -19.45 -5.77
CA GLY A 208 -11.33 -19.74 -6.78
C GLY A 208 -12.53 -18.80 -6.66
N TYR A 209 -13.41 -18.87 -7.64
CA TYR A 209 -14.64 -18.06 -7.67
C TYR A 209 -15.84 -18.94 -7.35
N TRP A 210 -16.69 -18.40 -6.46
CA TRP A 210 -17.85 -19.10 -5.92
C TRP A 210 -19.14 -18.38 -6.32
N ARG A 211 -20.20 -19.11 -6.60
CA ARG A 211 -21.54 -18.59 -6.87
C ARG A 211 -22.52 -19.13 -5.84
N GLY A 212 -23.55 -18.34 -5.49
CA GLY A 212 -24.57 -18.75 -4.53
C GLY A 212 -24.12 -18.73 -3.06
N ALA A 213 -22.96 -18.13 -2.76
CA ALA A 213 -22.51 -17.92 -1.38
C ALA A 213 -23.43 -16.96 -0.61
N GLY A 214 -23.35 -17.01 0.72
CA GLY A 214 -24.03 -16.07 1.61
C GLY A 214 -23.50 -14.65 1.50
N VAL A 215 -24.15 -13.73 2.21
CA VAL A 215 -23.76 -12.32 2.30
C VAL A 215 -23.26 -12.04 3.70
N TYR A 216 -21.99 -11.60 3.81
CA TYR A 216 -21.45 -11.20 5.11
C TYR A 216 -22.22 -10.00 5.68
N GLY A 217 -22.46 -10.03 6.99
CA GLY A 217 -23.11 -8.93 7.71
C GLY A 217 -24.58 -8.67 7.33
N ARG A 218 -25.28 -9.64 6.75
CA ARG A 218 -26.67 -9.49 6.28
C ARG A 218 -27.57 -8.85 7.34
N GLY A 219 -28.30 -7.81 6.96
CA GLY A 219 -29.17 -7.05 7.84
C GLY A 219 -28.46 -6.08 8.78
N THR A 220 -27.16 -5.86 8.61
CA THR A 220 -26.37 -4.89 9.38
C THR A 220 -25.72 -3.85 8.46
N TYR A 221 -25.13 -2.81 9.04
CA TYR A 221 -24.36 -1.81 8.28
C TYR A 221 -23.11 -2.37 7.58
N LYS A 222 -22.69 -3.60 7.94
CA LYS A 222 -21.57 -4.32 7.35
C LYS A 222 -21.96 -5.14 6.11
N GLU A 223 -23.26 -5.15 5.73
CA GLU A 223 -23.78 -6.03 4.69
C GLU A 223 -23.02 -5.92 3.37
N GLY A 224 -22.62 -7.06 2.81
CA GLY A 224 -21.93 -7.14 1.54
C GLY A 224 -20.46 -6.67 1.56
N SER A 225 -19.91 -6.40 2.73
CA SER A 225 -18.50 -6.05 2.85
C SER A 225 -17.60 -7.27 2.64
N PRO A 226 -16.38 -7.09 2.11
CA PRO A 226 -15.36 -8.13 2.14
C PRO A 226 -15.07 -8.59 3.57
N TYR A 227 -14.83 -9.88 3.72
CA TYR A 227 -14.52 -10.49 5.00
C TYR A 227 -13.18 -11.24 4.92
N PHE A 228 -12.31 -10.99 5.91
CA PHE A 228 -10.97 -11.55 6.02
C PHE A 228 -10.86 -12.30 7.34
N GLU A 229 -10.52 -13.58 7.27
CA GLU A 229 -10.49 -14.46 8.45
C GLU A 229 -9.12 -15.12 8.57
N ALA A 230 -8.50 -15.03 9.76
CA ALA A 230 -7.29 -15.77 10.07
C ALA A 230 -7.57 -17.27 10.14
N LEU A 231 -6.66 -18.08 9.62
CA LEU A 231 -6.73 -19.54 9.73
C LEU A 231 -6.59 -19.96 11.19
N SER A 232 -7.45 -20.84 11.67
CA SER A 232 -7.48 -21.30 13.07
C SER A 232 -6.20 -21.97 13.54
N ASP A 233 -5.36 -22.41 12.60
CA ASP A 233 -4.04 -22.99 12.86
C ASP A 233 -2.89 -21.97 12.78
N ALA A 234 -3.19 -20.68 12.74
CA ALA A 234 -2.24 -19.57 12.65
C ALA A 234 -1.31 -19.60 11.41
N SER A 235 -1.59 -20.43 10.42
CA SER A 235 -0.72 -20.59 9.24
C SER A 235 -0.88 -19.51 8.18
N GLY A 236 -1.95 -18.66 8.27
CA GLY A 236 -2.27 -17.65 7.29
C GLY A 236 -3.66 -17.06 7.46
N TRP A 237 -4.27 -16.64 6.37
CA TRP A 237 -5.57 -15.98 6.35
C TRP A 237 -6.34 -16.30 5.05
N CYS A 238 -7.63 -16.02 5.06
CA CYS A 238 -8.52 -16.23 3.93
C CYS A 238 -9.30 -14.95 3.62
N TRP A 239 -9.54 -14.67 2.33
CA TRP A 239 -10.44 -13.60 1.89
C TRP A 239 -11.74 -14.13 1.33
N PHE A 240 -12.82 -13.36 1.52
CA PHE A 240 -14.13 -13.53 0.92
C PHE A 240 -14.58 -12.18 0.36
N ILE A 241 -14.56 -12.01 -0.95
CA ILE A 241 -14.78 -10.73 -1.64
C ILE A 241 -15.93 -10.86 -2.63
N PRO A 242 -17.07 -10.18 -2.39
CA PRO A 242 -18.19 -10.15 -3.35
C PRO A 242 -17.83 -9.29 -4.57
N LEU A 243 -18.25 -9.74 -5.76
CA LEU A 243 -18.07 -9.07 -7.04
C LEU A 243 -19.42 -8.71 -7.68
N ASN A 244 -19.38 -7.82 -8.69
CA ASN A 244 -20.58 -7.28 -9.33
C ASN A 244 -21.31 -8.29 -10.26
N ASP A 245 -20.69 -9.40 -10.65
CA ASP A 245 -21.28 -10.50 -11.41
C ASP A 245 -21.94 -11.58 -10.55
N HIS A 246 -22.21 -11.25 -9.26
CA HIS A 246 -22.77 -12.15 -8.25
C HIS A 246 -21.87 -13.35 -7.91
N THR A 247 -20.60 -13.28 -8.23
CA THR A 247 -19.60 -14.24 -7.75
C THR A 247 -18.89 -13.70 -6.51
N HIS A 248 -18.20 -14.60 -5.84
CA HIS A 248 -17.32 -14.26 -4.72
C HIS A 248 -15.92 -14.81 -5.00
N SER A 249 -14.93 -13.94 -4.96
CA SER A 249 -13.54 -14.35 -4.93
C SER A 249 -13.21 -14.83 -3.53
N VAL A 250 -12.76 -16.08 -3.40
CA VAL A 250 -12.39 -16.67 -2.10
C VAL A 250 -11.01 -17.30 -2.24
N GLY A 251 -10.11 -16.93 -1.34
CA GLY A 251 -8.76 -17.46 -1.44
C GLY A 251 -8.03 -17.49 -0.11
N ILE A 252 -7.10 -18.41 -0.01
CA ILE A 252 -6.31 -18.70 1.17
C ILE A 252 -4.86 -18.29 0.91
N VAL A 253 -4.33 -17.44 1.77
CA VAL A 253 -2.91 -17.06 1.82
C VAL A 253 -2.28 -17.77 3.01
N ARG A 254 -1.21 -18.50 2.75
CA ARG A 254 -0.52 -19.27 3.77
C ARG A 254 0.99 -19.15 3.59
N ASN A 255 1.74 -19.16 4.70
CA ASN A 255 3.19 -19.27 4.61
C ASN A 255 3.58 -20.47 3.76
N GLN A 256 4.52 -20.29 2.83
CA GLN A 256 4.86 -21.29 1.82
C GLN A 256 5.42 -22.58 2.43
N GLU A 257 6.27 -22.48 3.44
CA GLU A 257 6.86 -23.65 4.07
C GLU A 257 5.78 -24.47 4.79
N ILE A 258 4.89 -23.78 5.51
CA ILE A 258 3.76 -24.41 6.20
C ILE A 258 2.78 -25.02 5.18
N ALA A 259 2.46 -24.31 4.09
CA ALA A 259 1.57 -24.81 3.04
C ALA A 259 2.13 -26.10 2.41
N THR A 260 3.44 -26.12 2.14
CA THR A 260 4.12 -27.28 1.57
C THR A 260 4.12 -28.47 2.52
N ALA A 261 4.40 -28.24 3.82
CA ALA A 261 4.35 -29.28 4.84
C ALA A 261 2.94 -29.87 4.99
N LYS A 262 1.92 -29.00 5.12
CA LYS A 262 0.52 -29.42 5.29
C LYS A 262 -0.03 -30.16 4.07
N LYS A 263 0.32 -29.73 2.85
CA LYS A 263 -0.07 -30.44 1.64
C LYS A 263 0.54 -31.87 1.62
N ARG A 264 1.79 -32.01 2.05
CA ARG A 264 2.43 -33.33 2.17
C ARG A 264 1.76 -34.19 3.24
N GLU A 265 1.44 -33.62 4.41
CA GLU A 265 0.79 -34.32 5.53
C GLU A 265 -0.64 -34.77 5.17
N SER A 266 -1.38 -33.96 4.41
CA SER A 266 -2.74 -34.29 3.97
C SER A 266 -2.81 -35.45 2.98
N GLY A 267 -1.71 -35.75 2.29
CA GLY A 267 -1.69 -36.75 1.22
C GLY A 267 -2.48 -36.38 -0.03
N LEU A 268 -2.93 -35.12 -0.14
CA LEU A 268 -3.71 -34.62 -1.27
C LEU A 268 -2.79 -34.09 -2.36
N ASP A 269 -2.83 -34.72 -3.53
CA ASP A 269 -2.07 -34.26 -4.70
C ASP A 269 -2.80 -33.13 -5.44
N ASP A 270 -4.14 -33.16 -5.48
CA ASP A 270 -4.96 -32.16 -6.12
C ASP A 270 -5.00 -30.84 -5.31
N ILE A 271 -4.71 -29.73 -6.01
CA ILE A 271 -4.74 -28.40 -5.42
C ILE A 271 -6.16 -27.96 -5.03
N LYS A 272 -7.17 -28.41 -5.76
CA LYS A 272 -8.58 -28.12 -5.49
C LYS A 272 -9.05 -28.79 -4.21
N GLU A 273 -8.71 -30.06 -4.02
CA GLU A 273 -9.04 -30.81 -2.80
C GLU A 273 -8.35 -30.18 -1.58
N PHE A 274 -7.06 -29.86 -1.72
CA PHE A 274 -6.30 -29.19 -0.65
C PHE A 274 -6.86 -27.80 -0.31
N TYR A 275 -7.28 -27.02 -1.32
CA TYR A 275 -7.92 -25.71 -1.12
C TYR A 275 -9.24 -25.86 -0.39
N VAL A 276 -10.12 -26.77 -0.83
CA VAL A 276 -11.44 -27.01 -0.21
C VAL A 276 -11.29 -27.50 1.24
N GLN A 277 -10.38 -28.44 1.50
CA GLN A 277 -10.07 -28.90 2.85
C GLN A 277 -9.55 -27.73 3.74
N SER A 278 -8.77 -26.85 3.18
CA SER A 278 -8.22 -25.70 3.92
C SER A 278 -9.29 -24.70 4.39
N LEU A 279 -10.47 -24.69 3.76
CA LEU A 279 -11.60 -23.85 4.21
C LEU A 279 -12.17 -24.30 5.57
N ASP A 280 -11.86 -25.51 6.04
CA ASP A 280 -12.21 -25.96 7.37
C ASP A 280 -11.53 -25.14 8.49
N LEU A 281 -10.46 -24.45 8.14
CA LEU A 281 -9.71 -23.59 9.07
C LEU A 281 -10.29 -22.18 9.21
N VAL A 282 -11.32 -21.83 8.44
CA VAL A 282 -11.99 -20.52 8.43
C VAL A 282 -13.51 -20.70 8.55
N PRO A 283 -14.00 -21.01 9.75
CA PRO A 283 -15.40 -21.41 9.95
C PRO A 283 -16.41 -20.33 9.53
N GLY A 284 -16.09 -19.05 9.71
CA GLY A 284 -16.97 -17.94 9.31
C GLY A 284 -17.11 -17.87 7.78
N ILE A 285 -16.02 -17.98 7.03
CA ILE A 285 -16.08 -18.04 5.57
C ILE A 285 -16.73 -19.34 5.09
N LYS A 286 -16.44 -20.46 5.74
CA LYS A 286 -17.04 -21.75 5.41
C LYS A 286 -18.56 -21.73 5.57
N GLU A 287 -19.09 -21.07 6.60
CA GLU A 287 -20.53 -20.86 6.77
C GLU A 287 -21.14 -20.06 5.62
N LEU A 288 -20.49 -18.95 5.21
CA LEU A 288 -20.90 -18.16 4.05
C LEU A 288 -20.91 -18.98 2.75
N LEU A 289 -20.03 -19.96 2.63
CA LEU A 289 -19.93 -20.86 1.47
C LEU A 289 -20.86 -22.07 1.54
N SER A 290 -21.65 -22.25 2.61
CA SER A 290 -22.45 -23.46 2.85
C SER A 290 -23.45 -23.82 1.74
N LYS A 291 -23.89 -22.84 0.94
CA LYS A 291 -24.76 -23.02 -0.23
C LYS A 291 -24.06 -22.63 -1.53
N GLY A 292 -22.78 -22.27 -1.45
CA GLY A 292 -21.99 -21.83 -2.58
C GLY A 292 -21.44 -23.00 -3.39
N GLU A 293 -21.25 -22.77 -4.68
CA GLU A 293 -20.61 -23.67 -5.61
C GLU A 293 -19.31 -23.04 -6.14
N LEU A 294 -18.21 -23.79 -6.12
CA LEU A 294 -16.95 -23.39 -6.75
C LEU A 294 -17.07 -23.56 -8.26
N ILE A 295 -17.13 -22.45 -8.99
CA ILE A 295 -17.44 -22.42 -10.44
C ILE A 295 -16.19 -22.35 -11.34
N THR A 296 -14.99 -22.26 -10.76
CA THR A 296 -13.74 -22.20 -11.52
C THR A 296 -12.73 -23.22 -11.02
N GLU A 297 -11.72 -23.48 -11.83
CA GLU A 297 -10.52 -24.16 -11.37
C GLU A 297 -9.83 -23.31 -10.29
N VAL A 298 -9.20 -23.99 -9.33
CA VAL A 298 -8.42 -23.33 -8.27
C VAL A 298 -7.11 -22.83 -8.86
N ARG A 299 -6.87 -21.54 -8.70
CA ARG A 299 -5.62 -20.89 -9.12
C ARG A 299 -4.63 -20.86 -7.98
N SER A 300 -3.36 -20.83 -8.31
CA SER A 300 -2.27 -20.74 -7.34
C SER A 300 -1.23 -19.74 -7.80
N ALA A 301 -0.69 -18.98 -6.84
CA ALA A 301 0.42 -18.09 -7.08
C ALA A 301 1.31 -17.97 -5.82
N SER A 302 2.61 -17.71 -6.05
CA SER A 302 3.46 -17.23 -4.96
C SER A 302 3.06 -15.80 -4.59
N ASP A 303 2.85 -15.57 -3.32
CA ASP A 303 2.55 -14.25 -2.73
C ASP A 303 3.76 -13.80 -1.88
N TRP A 304 4.90 -13.64 -2.56
CA TRP A 304 6.14 -13.24 -1.92
C TRP A 304 6.26 -11.73 -1.99
N SER A 305 6.11 -11.10 -0.83
CA SER A 305 6.32 -9.66 -0.72
C SER A 305 7.78 -9.30 -0.96
N TYR A 306 8.01 -8.25 -1.72
CA TYR A 306 9.35 -7.76 -2.05
C TYR A 306 9.37 -6.24 -2.22
N SER A 307 10.56 -5.66 -2.10
CA SER A 307 10.87 -4.29 -2.43
C SER A 307 12.12 -4.20 -3.30
N ALA A 308 12.43 -3.03 -3.80
CA ALA A 308 13.70 -2.74 -4.45
C ALA A 308 14.51 -1.75 -3.59
N SER A 309 15.84 -1.78 -3.72
CA SER A 309 16.68 -0.81 -3.03
C SER A 309 16.63 0.59 -3.66
N SER A 310 16.08 0.69 -4.87
CA SER A 310 15.81 1.94 -5.58
C SER A 310 14.69 1.74 -6.57
N TYR A 311 13.83 2.75 -6.71
CA TYR A 311 12.69 2.79 -7.64
C TYR A 311 12.90 3.80 -8.77
N ALA A 312 14.03 4.45 -8.81
CA ALA A 312 14.38 5.39 -9.88
C ALA A 312 15.90 5.53 -10.04
N PHE A 313 16.28 5.89 -11.23
CA PHE A 313 17.58 6.47 -11.60
C PHE A 313 17.36 7.47 -12.73
N PRO A 314 18.33 8.29 -13.12
CA PRO A 314 18.09 9.32 -14.12
C PRO A 314 17.45 8.79 -15.40
N TYR A 315 16.36 9.43 -15.80
CA TYR A 315 15.51 9.11 -16.96
C TYR A 315 14.72 7.79 -16.86
N ALA A 316 14.70 7.13 -15.69
CA ALA A 316 13.90 5.93 -15.45
C ALA A 316 13.12 6.02 -14.15
N ARG A 317 11.89 5.47 -14.15
CA ARG A 317 11.01 5.32 -12.97
C ARG A 317 10.49 3.89 -12.94
N ILE A 318 10.33 3.32 -11.75
CA ILE A 318 9.75 2.00 -11.52
C ILE A 318 8.49 2.19 -10.68
N ALA A 319 7.36 1.72 -11.16
CA ALA A 319 6.07 1.93 -10.52
C ALA A 319 5.28 0.61 -10.34
N GLY A 320 4.50 0.52 -9.26
CA GLY A 320 3.71 -0.67 -8.93
C GLY A 320 4.58 -1.90 -8.65
N ASP A 321 4.04 -3.08 -8.97
CA ASP A 321 4.69 -4.37 -8.70
C ASP A 321 6.04 -4.55 -9.43
N ALA A 322 6.36 -3.71 -10.40
CA ALA A 322 7.68 -3.73 -11.03
C ALA A 322 8.79 -3.41 -10.02
N GLY A 323 8.51 -2.59 -9.01
CA GLY A 323 9.45 -2.23 -7.95
C GLY A 323 9.17 -2.92 -6.62
N SER A 324 7.93 -2.99 -6.20
CA SER A 324 7.54 -3.51 -4.89
C SER A 324 6.18 -4.17 -4.92
N PHE A 325 6.06 -5.28 -4.21
CA PHE A 325 4.83 -6.04 -4.04
C PHE A 325 4.64 -6.39 -2.57
N ILE A 326 3.42 -6.30 -2.10
CA ILE A 326 3.08 -6.55 -0.70
C ILE A 326 1.90 -7.50 -0.59
N ASP A 327 1.86 -8.29 0.49
CA ASP A 327 0.75 -9.15 0.87
C ASP A 327 -0.60 -8.41 0.76
N PRO A 328 -1.62 -9.00 0.13
CA PRO A 328 -2.86 -8.29 -0.23
C PRO A 328 -3.85 -8.12 0.93
N PHE A 329 -3.49 -8.43 2.17
CA PHE A 329 -4.39 -8.43 3.32
C PHE A 329 -5.19 -7.12 3.46
N PHE A 330 -4.57 -5.97 3.25
CA PHE A 330 -5.24 -4.66 3.32
C PHE A 330 -5.59 -4.06 1.94
N SER A 331 -5.62 -4.85 0.88
CA SER A 331 -6.06 -4.42 -0.46
C SER A 331 -5.26 -3.23 -1.03
N SER A 332 -3.96 -3.11 -0.69
CA SER A 332 -3.16 -1.92 -0.99
C SER A 332 -2.46 -1.92 -2.36
N GLY A 333 -2.41 -3.05 -3.07
CA GLY A 333 -1.62 -3.19 -4.30
C GLY A 333 -1.96 -2.17 -5.39
N VAL A 334 -3.26 -1.98 -5.69
CA VAL A 334 -3.69 -1.00 -6.70
C VAL A 334 -3.44 0.43 -6.23
N HIS A 335 -3.65 0.74 -4.95
CA HIS A 335 -3.29 2.04 -4.38
C HIS A 335 -1.79 2.35 -4.59
N LEU A 336 -0.90 1.43 -4.25
CA LEU A 336 0.54 1.61 -4.43
C LEU A 336 0.91 1.73 -5.91
N ALA A 337 0.23 1.00 -6.79
CA ALA A 337 0.42 1.10 -8.23
C ALA A 337 0.05 2.48 -8.77
N LEU A 338 -1.11 3.01 -8.39
CA LEU A 338 -1.58 4.35 -8.80
C LEU A 338 -0.70 5.46 -8.20
N ASN A 339 -0.33 5.33 -6.92
CA ASN A 339 0.56 6.29 -6.26
C ASN A 339 1.96 6.32 -6.90
N GLY A 340 2.55 5.16 -7.17
CA GLY A 340 3.81 5.06 -7.90
C GLY A 340 3.71 5.61 -9.32
N GLY A 341 2.60 5.34 -10.01
CA GLY A 341 2.32 5.87 -11.35
C GLY A 341 2.19 7.38 -11.37
N LEU A 342 1.48 7.96 -10.41
CA LEU A 342 1.37 9.41 -10.27
C LEU A 342 2.71 10.05 -9.94
N SER A 343 3.46 9.46 -9.02
CA SER A 343 4.81 9.93 -8.68
C SER A 343 5.75 9.92 -9.89
N ALA A 344 5.67 8.88 -10.73
CA ALA A 344 6.42 8.84 -11.98
C ALA A 344 6.02 9.98 -12.92
N ALA A 345 4.71 10.21 -13.09
CA ALA A 345 4.21 11.28 -13.94
C ALA A 345 4.63 12.67 -13.44
N VAL A 346 4.47 12.97 -12.15
CA VAL A 346 4.87 14.24 -11.52
C VAL A 346 6.35 14.51 -11.74
N THR A 347 7.22 13.53 -11.47
CA THR A 347 8.67 13.71 -11.50
C THR A 347 9.24 13.77 -12.91
N ILE A 348 8.63 13.07 -13.88
CA ILE A 348 9.00 13.20 -15.30
C ILE A 348 8.57 14.57 -15.83
N ALA A 349 7.35 15.00 -15.55
CA ALA A 349 6.87 16.31 -15.95
C ALA A 349 7.71 17.44 -15.34
N ALA A 350 8.07 17.33 -14.05
CA ALA A 350 8.94 18.28 -13.37
C ALA A 350 10.32 18.41 -14.05
N SER A 351 10.94 17.28 -14.37
CA SER A 351 12.23 17.26 -15.07
C SER A 351 12.14 17.89 -16.47
N ILE A 352 11.12 17.52 -17.24
CA ILE A 352 10.90 18.09 -18.60
C ILE A 352 10.65 19.61 -18.55
N ARG A 353 9.93 20.10 -17.56
CA ARG A 353 9.63 21.54 -17.37
C ARG A 353 10.78 22.33 -16.76
N GLY A 354 11.77 21.63 -16.19
CA GLY A 354 12.88 22.29 -15.49
C GLY A 354 12.51 22.82 -14.10
N ASP A 355 11.46 22.27 -13.47
CA ASP A 355 11.12 22.57 -12.07
C ASP A 355 12.24 22.18 -11.11
N CYS A 356 12.96 21.10 -11.45
CA CYS A 356 14.18 20.62 -10.82
C CYS A 356 15.00 19.82 -11.84
N ASP A 357 16.27 19.53 -11.50
CA ASP A 357 17.09 18.63 -12.31
C ASP A 357 16.61 17.17 -12.23
N GLU A 358 17.01 16.35 -13.20
CA GLU A 358 16.55 14.96 -13.31
C GLU A 358 16.99 14.10 -12.12
N VAL A 359 18.15 14.35 -11.53
CA VAL A 359 18.64 13.60 -10.37
C VAL A 359 17.74 13.84 -9.16
N THR A 360 17.39 15.10 -8.93
CA THR A 360 16.43 15.51 -7.89
C THR A 360 15.05 14.90 -8.13
N ALA A 361 14.54 14.94 -9.37
CA ALA A 361 13.25 14.35 -9.73
C ALA A 361 13.24 12.82 -9.50
N ALA A 362 14.28 12.11 -9.93
CA ALA A 362 14.42 10.67 -9.68
C ALA A 362 14.51 10.34 -8.19
N SER A 363 15.27 11.12 -7.42
CA SER A 363 15.39 10.96 -5.97
C SER A 363 14.04 11.14 -5.27
N TRP A 364 13.26 12.15 -5.68
CA TRP A 364 11.93 12.40 -5.14
C TRP A 364 10.98 11.20 -5.37
N HIS A 365 10.95 10.67 -6.60
CA HIS A 365 10.15 9.47 -6.92
C HIS A 365 10.58 8.28 -6.06
N ASN A 366 11.88 8.04 -5.98
CA ASN A 366 12.44 6.95 -5.20
C ASN A 366 11.99 6.99 -3.73
N LYS A 367 12.08 8.15 -3.10
CA LYS A 367 11.64 8.36 -1.72
C LYS A 367 10.12 8.18 -1.58
N LYS A 368 9.32 8.79 -2.47
CA LYS A 368 7.85 8.70 -2.42
C LYS A 368 7.35 7.25 -2.49
N VAL A 369 7.88 6.46 -3.43
CA VAL A 369 7.50 5.04 -3.58
C VAL A 369 7.96 4.21 -2.38
N SER A 370 9.19 4.42 -1.93
CA SER A 370 9.75 3.73 -0.75
C SER A 370 8.92 3.99 0.50
N ASP A 371 8.58 5.23 0.75
CA ASP A 371 7.83 5.62 1.96
C ASP A 371 6.41 5.07 1.95
N SER A 372 5.71 5.16 0.80
CA SER A 372 4.38 4.57 0.65
C SER A 372 4.39 3.06 0.89
N TYR A 373 5.36 2.35 0.30
CA TYR A 373 5.51 0.91 0.52
C TYR A 373 5.78 0.57 1.99
N ASN A 374 6.71 1.27 2.64
CA ASN A 374 7.11 0.99 4.02
C ASN A 374 5.98 1.19 5.02
N ARG A 375 5.06 2.13 4.79
CA ARG A 375 3.86 2.32 5.62
C ARG A 375 2.97 1.09 5.62
N PHE A 376 2.64 0.59 4.44
CA PHE A 376 1.84 -0.63 4.33
C PHE A 376 2.59 -1.86 4.84
N LEU A 377 3.89 -1.94 4.60
CA LEU A 377 4.72 -3.03 5.11
C LEU A 377 4.67 -3.12 6.64
N LEU A 378 4.74 -1.98 7.33
CA LEU A 378 4.62 -1.92 8.79
C LEU A 378 3.30 -2.52 9.26
N VAL A 379 2.19 -2.13 8.65
CA VAL A 379 0.86 -2.63 9.01
C VAL A 379 0.73 -4.12 8.71
N ILE A 380 1.20 -4.58 7.54
CA ILE A 380 1.16 -6.00 7.15
C ILE A 380 2.01 -6.88 8.08
N LEU A 381 3.22 -6.45 8.41
CA LEU A 381 4.09 -7.20 9.33
C LEU A 381 3.46 -7.34 10.71
N SER A 382 2.85 -6.26 11.21
CA SER A 382 2.16 -6.24 12.50
C SER A 382 0.98 -7.22 12.51
N THR A 383 0.15 -7.18 11.49
CA THR A 383 -1.00 -8.07 11.33
C THR A 383 -0.59 -9.53 11.14
N SER A 384 0.43 -9.78 10.31
CA SER A 384 0.95 -11.14 10.10
C SER A 384 1.49 -11.74 11.40
N LYS A 385 2.13 -10.92 12.23
CA LYS A 385 2.62 -11.34 13.54
C LYS A 385 1.46 -11.66 14.48
N GLN A 386 0.39 -10.85 14.48
CA GLN A 386 -0.83 -11.11 15.23
C GLN A 386 -1.48 -12.44 14.83
N ILE A 387 -1.64 -12.69 13.54
CA ILE A 387 -2.23 -13.94 13.02
C ILE A 387 -1.42 -15.17 13.45
N ARG A 388 -0.08 -15.08 13.45
CA ARG A 388 0.81 -16.20 13.80
C ARG A 388 0.91 -16.47 15.29
N ASN A 389 0.57 -15.51 16.15
CA ASN A 389 0.77 -15.58 17.59
C ASN A 389 -0.55 -15.41 18.36
N HIS A 390 -1.58 -16.22 18.06
CA HIS A 390 -2.88 -16.15 18.74
C HIS A 390 -2.75 -16.28 20.28
N ASN A 391 -1.82 -17.10 20.76
CA ASN A 391 -1.60 -17.31 22.20
C ASN A 391 -0.72 -16.24 22.85
N ARG A 392 -0.10 -15.35 22.05
CA ARG A 392 0.79 -14.28 22.49
C ARG A 392 0.61 -13.04 21.61
N PRO A 393 -0.57 -12.44 21.57
CA PRO A 393 -0.82 -11.35 20.65
C PRO A 393 0.07 -10.16 20.99
N VAL A 394 0.71 -9.63 19.99
CA VAL A 394 1.52 -8.40 20.09
C VAL A 394 0.66 -7.22 20.58
N ILE A 395 -0.65 -7.33 20.37
CA ILE A 395 -1.66 -6.33 20.72
C ILE A 395 -2.40 -6.68 22.02
N HIS A 396 -2.23 -7.87 22.60
CA HIS A 396 -2.93 -8.32 23.82
C HIS A 396 -2.39 -7.79 25.14
N ASP A 397 -1.39 -6.98 25.15
CA ASP A 397 -1.13 -6.12 26.29
C ASP A 397 -2.20 -5.01 26.43
N PHE A 398 -3.16 -5.03 25.53
CA PHE A 398 -4.29 -4.15 25.44
C PHE A 398 -5.54 -4.99 25.71
N ASP A 399 -6.45 -4.49 26.52
CA ASP A 399 -7.80 -5.00 26.67
C ASP A 399 -8.57 -4.89 25.33
N GLU A 400 -9.77 -5.49 25.21
CA GLU A 400 -10.55 -5.49 23.97
C GLU A 400 -10.75 -4.08 23.38
N GLU A 401 -10.97 -3.08 24.25
CA GLU A 401 -11.13 -1.68 23.88
C GLU A 401 -9.85 -1.11 23.22
N SER A 402 -8.71 -1.67 23.55
CA SER A 402 -7.40 -1.25 23.04
C SER A 402 -7.00 -1.91 21.71
N PHE A 403 -7.55 -3.09 21.38
CA PHE A 403 -7.38 -3.68 20.04
C PHE A 403 -8.07 -2.81 18.98
N GLU A 404 -9.32 -2.40 19.24
CA GLU A 404 -10.04 -1.47 18.36
C GLU A 404 -9.27 -0.15 18.21
N ARG A 405 -8.70 0.39 19.30
CA ARG A 405 -7.90 1.61 19.26
C ARG A 405 -6.61 1.46 18.46
N ALA A 406 -5.89 0.34 18.59
CA ALA A 406 -4.71 0.08 17.79
C ALA A 406 -5.05 -0.05 16.31
N PHE A 407 -6.18 -0.69 16.00
CA PHE A 407 -6.69 -0.79 14.63
C PHE A 407 -7.10 0.58 14.08
N GLU A 408 -7.73 1.43 14.89
CA GLU A 408 -8.03 2.83 14.55
C GLU A 408 -6.77 3.63 14.18
N LEU A 409 -5.67 3.40 14.89
CA LEU A 409 -4.40 4.06 14.59
C LEU A 409 -3.87 3.75 13.19
N PHE A 410 -4.10 2.52 12.71
CA PHE A 410 -3.72 2.10 11.35
C PHE A 410 -4.77 2.42 10.28
N ARG A 411 -5.97 2.86 10.68
CA ARG A 411 -7.07 3.14 9.77
C ARG A 411 -6.69 4.07 8.60
N PRO A 412 -5.97 5.19 8.78
CA PRO A 412 -5.57 6.05 7.66
C PRO A 412 -4.67 5.33 6.64
N VAL A 413 -3.80 4.41 7.08
CA VAL A 413 -2.99 3.59 6.18
C VAL A 413 -3.87 2.59 5.45
N ILE A 414 -4.77 1.89 6.18
CA ILE A 414 -5.69 0.89 5.61
C ILE A 414 -6.63 1.51 4.57
N HIS A 415 -7.02 2.77 4.75
CA HIS A 415 -7.83 3.51 3.77
C HIS A 415 -7.00 4.07 2.61
N GLY A 416 -5.67 4.10 2.72
CA GLY A 416 -4.80 4.80 1.79
C GLY A 416 -4.84 6.33 1.92
N THR A 417 -5.55 6.87 2.91
CA THR A 417 -5.74 8.33 3.08
C THR A 417 -4.48 9.04 3.55
N VAL A 418 -3.51 8.31 4.07
CA VAL A 418 -2.19 8.86 4.46
C VAL A 418 -1.48 9.50 3.28
N ASP A 419 -1.58 8.88 2.10
CA ASP A 419 -0.96 9.41 0.88
C ASP A 419 -1.83 10.45 0.17
N ALA A 420 -3.10 10.58 0.57
CA ALA A 420 -4.09 11.40 -0.09
C ALA A 420 -4.49 12.66 0.70
N ASN A 421 -4.06 12.83 1.95
CA ASN A 421 -4.52 13.92 2.81
C ASN A 421 -3.36 14.82 3.28
N VAL A 422 -3.51 16.14 3.11
CA VAL A 422 -2.42 17.11 3.24
C VAL A 422 -2.77 18.27 4.13
N LYS A 423 -2.75 18.09 5.41
CA LYS A 423 -2.85 19.29 6.26
C LYS A 423 -1.68 19.54 7.20
N VAL A 424 -0.81 18.56 7.43
CA VAL A 424 0.37 18.75 8.30
C VAL A 424 1.51 17.84 7.86
N LYS A 425 2.66 18.40 7.59
CA LYS A 425 3.83 17.70 7.05
C LYS A 425 4.88 17.49 8.15
N PRO A 426 5.07 16.28 8.68
CA PRO A 426 6.23 15.97 9.51
C PRO A 426 7.49 15.90 8.63
N THR A 427 8.62 16.18 9.24
CA THR A 427 9.92 16.02 8.60
C THR A 427 10.22 14.54 8.34
N GLN A 428 11.08 14.25 7.38
CA GLN A 428 11.49 12.87 7.07
C GLN A 428 12.16 12.18 8.28
N GLU A 429 12.85 12.93 9.12
CA GLU A 429 13.46 12.44 10.35
C GLU A 429 12.40 12.07 11.41
N GLU A 430 11.36 12.87 11.59
CA GLU A 430 10.24 12.58 12.48
C GLU A 430 9.46 11.34 12.02
N ILE A 431 9.27 11.19 10.72
CA ILE A 431 8.63 10.00 10.14
C ILE A 431 9.48 8.76 10.40
N SER A 432 10.78 8.82 10.10
CA SER A 432 11.69 7.69 10.32
C SER A 432 11.71 7.27 11.79
N LYS A 433 11.80 8.23 12.71
CA LYS A 433 11.73 7.96 14.16
C LYS A 433 10.39 7.37 14.59
N THR A 434 9.29 7.83 14.01
CA THR A 434 7.95 7.31 14.33
C THR A 434 7.75 5.90 13.76
N VAL A 435 8.21 5.64 12.54
CA VAL A 435 8.18 4.29 11.94
C VAL A 435 9.04 3.32 12.77
N GLU A 436 10.25 3.73 13.14
CA GLU A 436 11.14 2.93 13.99
C GLU A 436 10.51 2.68 15.37
N PHE A 437 9.89 3.69 15.96
CA PHE A 437 9.17 3.60 17.21
C PHE A 437 7.98 2.64 17.12
N CYS A 438 7.13 2.76 16.10
CA CYS A 438 6.02 1.84 15.88
C CYS A 438 6.52 0.41 15.68
N PHE A 439 7.59 0.23 14.90
CA PHE A 439 8.18 -1.08 14.65
C PHE A 439 8.72 -1.72 15.94
N ARG A 440 9.43 -0.95 16.77
CA ARG A 440 9.92 -1.40 18.06
C ARG A 440 8.78 -1.71 19.03
N SER A 441 7.73 -0.91 19.04
CA SER A 441 6.56 -1.10 19.92
C SER A 441 5.78 -2.37 19.61
N LEU A 442 5.85 -2.85 18.37
CA LEU A 442 5.24 -4.10 17.91
C LEU A 442 6.17 -5.32 18.03
N ALA A 443 7.40 -5.13 18.55
CA ALA A 443 8.33 -6.24 18.74
C ALA A 443 7.78 -7.24 19.78
N ASP A 444 8.00 -8.52 19.55
CA ASP A 444 7.58 -9.56 20.49
C ASP A 444 8.40 -9.53 21.79
N ILE A 445 7.72 -9.57 22.92
CA ILE A 445 8.33 -9.71 24.23
C ILE A 445 7.77 -11.00 24.84
N PRO A 446 8.62 -11.98 25.17
CA PRO A 446 8.17 -13.15 25.91
C PRO A 446 7.53 -12.73 27.24
N PRO A 447 6.33 -13.27 27.60
CA PRO A 447 5.62 -12.89 28.82
C PRO A 447 6.49 -12.98 30.08
N GLU A 448 7.34 -14.01 30.16
CA GLU A 448 8.25 -14.23 31.27
C GLU A 448 9.27 -13.10 31.46
N GLN A 449 9.82 -12.58 30.35
CA GLN A 449 10.76 -11.45 30.38
C GLN A 449 10.07 -10.15 30.75
N LYS A 450 8.84 -9.95 30.26
CA LYS A 450 8.00 -8.79 30.62
C LYS A 450 7.69 -8.80 32.11
N ASP A 451 7.20 -9.93 32.63
CA ASP A 451 6.82 -10.08 34.02
C ASP A 451 8.04 -9.95 34.97
N ALA A 452 9.18 -10.50 34.57
CA ALA A 452 10.44 -10.34 35.31
C ALA A 452 10.87 -8.86 35.40
N LEU A 453 10.80 -8.13 34.28
CA LEU A 453 11.12 -6.69 34.27
C LEU A 453 10.13 -5.89 35.13
N ILE A 454 8.83 -6.15 35.03
CA ILE A 454 7.80 -5.47 35.84
C ILE A 454 8.02 -5.75 37.32
N GLN A 455 8.35 -6.98 37.74
CA GLN A 455 8.65 -7.31 39.13
C GLN A 455 9.94 -6.63 39.61
N LYS A 456 10.96 -6.58 38.76
CA LYS A 456 12.19 -5.84 39.05
C LYS A 456 11.92 -4.35 39.28
N LEU A 457 11.15 -3.70 38.41
CA LEU A 457 10.76 -2.31 38.54
C LEU A 457 9.95 -2.04 39.83
N LYS A 458 9.00 -2.94 40.17
CA LYS A 458 8.26 -2.87 41.44
C LYS A 458 9.18 -3.00 42.66
N SER A 459 10.15 -3.91 42.63
CA SER A 459 11.10 -4.08 43.72
C SER A 459 12.03 -2.87 43.91
N LEU A 460 12.18 -2.06 42.87
CA LEU A 460 12.94 -0.81 42.88
C LEU A 460 12.09 0.42 43.27
N GLY A 461 10.84 0.21 43.73
CA GLY A 461 9.96 1.23 44.24
C GLY A 461 9.06 1.92 43.22
N ILE A 462 8.96 1.39 42.00
CA ILE A 462 8.02 1.90 41.03
C ILE A 462 6.68 1.21 41.24
N GLU A 463 5.80 1.86 41.98
CA GLU A 463 4.42 1.44 42.16
C GLU A 463 3.52 2.19 41.16
N GLY A 464 2.73 1.45 40.39
CA GLY A 464 1.78 1.99 39.44
C GLY A 464 2.17 1.80 37.98
N GLU A 465 1.44 2.42 37.08
CA GLU A 465 1.71 2.34 35.65
C GLU A 465 3.00 3.10 35.30
N VAL A 466 3.84 2.49 34.49
CA VAL A 466 5.22 2.91 34.14
C VAL A 466 5.35 4.34 33.56
N ASN A 467 4.31 5.15 33.56
CA ASN A 467 4.29 6.49 32.96
C ASN A 467 3.62 7.60 33.81
N ASP A 468 3.42 7.43 35.10
CA ASP A 468 3.13 8.59 35.95
C ASP A 468 4.34 9.52 35.97
N GLU A 469 4.14 10.84 35.95
CA GLU A 469 5.24 11.83 35.87
C GLU A 469 6.29 11.67 36.96
N GLU A 470 5.89 11.26 38.17
CA GLU A 470 6.81 10.97 39.26
C GLU A 470 7.64 9.71 39.01
N ASN A 471 7.04 8.71 38.36
CA ASN A 471 7.73 7.47 37.99
C ASN A 471 8.70 7.68 36.84
N LEU A 472 8.48 8.62 35.94
CA LEU A 472 9.39 8.88 34.80
C LEU A 472 10.78 9.30 35.27
N ARG A 473 10.88 10.15 36.31
CA ARG A 473 12.18 10.56 36.88
C ARG A 473 12.88 9.43 37.61
N ALA A 474 12.14 8.63 38.38
CA ALA A 474 12.68 7.45 39.03
C ALA A 474 13.16 6.38 38.00
N ILE A 475 12.46 6.24 36.88
CA ILE A 475 12.83 5.32 35.81
C ILE A 475 14.12 5.76 35.12
N GLU A 476 14.34 7.06 34.87
CA GLU A 476 15.59 7.55 34.28
C GLU A 476 16.83 7.19 35.11
N GLU A 477 16.71 7.19 36.44
CA GLU A 477 17.76 6.72 37.32
C GLU A 477 17.94 5.21 37.31
N ILE A 478 16.84 4.47 37.19
CA ILE A 478 16.85 3.01 37.18
C ILE A 478 17.34 2.48 35.81
N GLU A 479 17.06 3.17 34.70
CA GLU A 479 17.55 2.80 33.38
C GLU A 479 19.06 2.62 33.31
N LYS A 480 19.80 3.38 34.12
CA LYS A 480 21.26 3.23 34.24
C LYS A 480 21.67 1.89 34.85
N SER A 481 20.76 1.21 35.56
CA SER A 481 20.98 -0.08 36.21
C SER A 481 20.42 -1.28 35.45
N LEU A 482 19.73 -1.05 34.32
CA LEU A 482 19.15 -2.10 33.48
C LEU A 482 20.18 -2.71 32.51
N THR A 483 20.03 -3.99 32.21
CA THR A 483 20.77 -4.60 31.12
C THR A 483 20.31 -4.04 29.76
N PRO A 484 21.10 -4.19 28.68
CA PRO A 484 20.67 -3.77 27.34
C PRO A 484 19.35 -4.41 26.90
N GLU A 485 19.12 -5.68 27.23
CA GLU A 485 17.89 -6.41 26.94
C GLU A 485 16.70 -5.85 27.74
N GLU A 486 16.87 -5.62 29.04
CA GLU A 486 15.84 -5.02 29.90
C GLU A 486 15.48 -3.60 29.44
N SER A 487 16.48 -2.81 29.05
CA SER A 487 16.27 -1.47 28.48
C SER A 487 15.51 -1.52 27.17
N GLN A 488 15.80 -2.50 26.34
CA GLN A 488 15.06 -2.71 25.09
C GLN A 488 13.59 -3.08 25.36
N ILE A 489 13.32 -4.00 26.28
CA ILE A 489 11.97 -4.38 26.70
C ILE A 489 11.22 -3.17 27.27
N LEU A 490 11.84 -2.38 28.15
CA LEU A 490 11.24 -1.17 28.72
C LEU A 490 10.86 -0.17 27.62
N ASN A 491 11.74 0.05 26.65
CA ASN A 491 11.47 0.92 25.51
C ASN A 491 10.31 0.42 24.64
N ILE A 492 10.20 -0.88 24.43
CA ILE A 492 9.07 -1.49 23.72
C ILE A 492 7.76 -1.27 24.50
N LEU A 493 7.76 -1.51 25.82
CA LEU A 493 6.57 -1.32 26.66
C LEU A 493 6.12 0.16 26.69
N ARG A 494 7.07 1.08 26.77
CA ARG A 494 6.80 2.53 26.67
C ARG A 494 6.22 2.89 25.31
N GLY A 495 6.81 2.35 24.24
CA GLY A 495 6.32 2.54 22.90
C GLY A 495 4.89 2.06 22.72
N ARG A 496 4.57 0.88 23.20
CA ARG A 496 3.20 0.32 23.18
C ARG A 496 2.22 1.22 23.90
N ARG A 497 2.59 1.78 25.05
CA ARG A 497 1.72 2.68 25.79
C ARG A 497 1.50 4.02 25.09
N MET A 498 2.52 4.56 24.42
CA MET A 498 2.37 5.77 23.63
C MET A 498 1.44 5.54 22.42
N LEU A 499 1.48 4.33 21.84
CA LEU A 499 0.52 3.92 20.79
C LEU A 499 -0.93 3.83 21.32
N ARG A 500 -1.13 3.57 22.62
CA ARG A 500 -2.45 3.61 23.27
C ARG A 500 -2.98 5.04 23.43
N ASN A 501 -2.12 6.01 23.45
CA ASN A 501 -2.55 7.40 23.58
C ASN A 501 -2.98 7.90 22.21
N GLU A 502 -4.29 8.00 21.96
CA GLU A 502 -4.92 8.41 20.69
C GLU A 502 -4.34 9.72 20.14
N ASP A 503 -3.76 10.54 21.03
CA ASP A 503 -3.19 11.83 20.69
C ASP A 503 -1.71 11.77 20.31
N SER A 504 -1.03 10.66 20.55
CA SER A 504 0.44 10.62 20.43
C SER A 504 0.93 10.31 19.01
N ILE A 505 0.20 9.52 18.22
CA ILE A 505 0.59 9.19 16.86
C ILE A 505 -0.63 9.25 15.95
N SER A 506 -0.70 10.23 15.07
CA SER A 506 -1.70 10.30 14.02
C SER A 506 -1.06 9.95 12.69
N LEU A 507 -1.37 8.76 12.16
CA LEU A 507 -0.92 8.37 10.82
C LEU A 507 -1.51 9.24 9.70
N VAL A 508 -2.58 9.99 9.97
CA VAL A 508 -3.11 11.02 9.06
C VAL A 508 -2.07 12.08 8.71
N ASN A 509 -1.05 12.23 9.54
CA ASN A 509 0.00 13.23 9.35
C ASN A 509 1.26 12.68 8.67
N PHE A 510 1.28 11.41 8.30
CA PHE A 510 2.36 10.81 7.50
C PHE A 510 2.28 11.17 6.00
N THR A 511 1.63 12.26 5.66
CA THR A 511 1.59 12.69 4.28
C THR A 511 2.95 13.21 3.84
N LEU A 512 3.50 12.60 2.80
CA LEU A 512 4.81 12.95 2.26
C LEU A 512 4.69 13.71 0.95
N ASP A 513 3.95 14.78 0.98
CA ASP A 513 3.87 15.65 -0.18
C ASP A 513 5.08 16.58 -0.27
N SER A 514 5.86 16.68 0.81
CA SER A 514 7.09 17.45 0.81
C SER A 514 8.28 16.54 1.06
N ILE A 515 9.03 16.27 0.02
CA ILE A 515 10.27 15.51 0.05
C ILE A 515 11.40 16.44 -0.39
N ASP A 516 12.43 16.57 0.45
CA ASP A 516 13.57 17.47 0.20
C ASP A 516 13.17 18.92 -0.11
N GLY A 517 12.10 19.40 0.53
CA GLY A 517 11.58 20.76 0.31
C GLY A 517 10.79 20.95 -0.98
N LEU A 518 10.47 19.88 -1.71
CA LEU A 518 9.65 19.90 -2.92
C LEU A 518 8.33 19.18 -2.68
N ALA A 519 7.23 19.77 -3.12
CA ALA A 519 5.88 19.22 -3.11
C ALA A 519 5.34 19.07 -4.53
N PRO A 520 4.42 18.10 -4.79
CA PRO A 520 3.84 17.94 -6.11
C PRO A 520 2.90 19.12 -6.44
N ASN A 521 3.05 19.65 -7.64
CA ASN A 521 2.05 20.52 -8.24
C ASN A 521 1.08 19.67 -9.05
N MET A 522 -0.19 19.65 -8.65
CA MET A 522 -1.21 18.81 -9.27
C MET A 522 -2.12 19.57 -10.25
N GLU A 523 -1.84 20.82 -10.53
CA GLU A 523 -2.61 21.61 -11.46
C GLU A 523 -2.44 21.06 -12.89
N ARG A 524 -3.56 20.83 -13.59
CA ARG A 524 -3.55 20.35 -14.97
C ARG A 524 -2.83 21.34 -15.89
N GLY A 525 -1.94 20.86 -16.73
CA GLY A 525 -1.06 21.66 -17.57
C GLY A 525 0.18 22.19 -16.86
N LYS A 526 0.29 21.94 -15.54
CA LYS A 526 1.43 22.34 -14.69
C LYS A 526 1.88 21.22 -13.74
N LEU A 527 1.54 19.97 -14.06
CA LEU A 527 1.97 18.82 -13.27
C LEU A 527 3.49 18.83 -13.12
N GLY A 528 4.00 18.77 -11.89
CA GLY A 528 5.43 18.85 -11.64
C GLY A 528 5.76 18.97 -10.16
N LEU A 529 6.89 19.58 -9.83
CA LEU A 529 7.36 19.80 -8.47
C LEU A 529 7.55 21.30 -8.19
N VAL A 530 7.10 21.75 -7.04
CA VAL A 530 7.25 23.14 -6.57
C VAL A 530 7.88 23.16 -5.19
N LYS A 531 8.50 24.28 -4.81
CA LYS A 531 8.99 24.46 -3.44
C LYS A 531 7.84 24.31 -2.46
N ALA A 532 8.03 23.45 -1.48
CA ALA A 532 7.06 23.28 -0.42
C ALA A 532 6.93 24.54 0.41
N VAL A 533 5.68 24.92 0.74
CA VAL A 533 5.43 26.01 1.68
C VAL A 533 5.73 25.49 3.09
N PRO A 534 6.60 26.16 3.87
CA PRO A 534 6.90 25.74 5.22
C PRO A 534 5.63 25.68 6.09
N VAL A 535 5.44 24.58 6.80
CA VAL A 535 4.35 24.46 7.77
C VAL A 535 4.61 25.43 8.94
N LYS A 536 3.57 26.12 9.41
CA LYS A 536 3.70 27.03 10.55
C LYS A 536 4.26 26.29 11.77
N PRO A 537 5.23 26.88 12.52
CA PRO A 537 5.94 26.23 13.64
C PRO A 537 5.04 25.57 14.68
N ASN A 538 3.85 26.14 14.95
CA ASN A 538 2.91 25.62 15.95
C ASN A 538 2.31 24.23 15.57
N GLN A 539 2.37 23.84 14.32
CA GLN A 539 1.92 22.51 13.90
C GLN A 539 3.06 21.47 13.93
N ALA A 540 4.29 21.88 13.68
CA ALA A 540 5.46 21.01 13.84
C ALA A 540 5.69 20.61 15.30
N GLN A 541 5.33 21.48 16.26
CA GLN A 541 5.42 21.16 17.69
C GLN A 541 4.49 20.03 18.14
N LEU A 542 3.36 19.82 17.44
CA LEU A 542 2.43 18.72 17.73
C LEU A 542 3.02 17.33 17.50
N TYR A 543 4.15 17.23 16.81
CA TYR A 543 4.84 15.99 16.47
C TYR A 543 6.26 15.94 17.06
N SER A 544 6.57 16.86 17.93
CA SER A 544 7.86 16.89 18.65
C SER A 544 7.96 15.71 19.63
N ALA A 545 9.18 15.36 20.00
CA ALA A 545 9.43 14.33 21.01
C ALA A 545 8.77 14.62 22.37
N SER A 546 8.52 15.90 22.71
CA SER A 546 7.77 16.31 23.89
C SER A 546 6.28 15.99 23.79
N PHE A 547 5.68 16.18 22.61
CA PHE A 547 4.29 15.77 22.36
C PHE A 547 4.13 14.26 22.38
N LEU A 548 5.07 13.53 21.76
CA LEU A 548 5.10 12.06 21.79
C LEU A 548 5.29 11.51 23.22
N ARG A 549 5.81 12.31 24.16
CA ARG A 549 5.92 11.96 25.57
C ARG A 549 4.67 12.30 26.41
N GLY A 550 3.64 12.87 25.80
CA GLY A 550 2.38 13.14 26.49
C GLY A 550 2.36 14.44 27.31
N ASP A 551 3.28 15.37 27.07
CA ASP A 551 3.48 16.60 27.86
C ASP A 551 2.34 17.63 27.74
N ARG A 552 1.23 17.36 27.02
CA ARG A 552 0.09 18.27 26.88
C ARG A 552 -1.26 17.54 26.79
N PRO A 553 -1.91 17.30 27.92
CA PRO A 553 -3.22 16.63 27.98
C PRO A 553 -4.40 17.42 27.39
N ASP A 554 -4.28 18.73 27.24
CA ASP A 554 -5.32 19.64 26.75
C ASP A 554 -5.51 19.64 25.20
N ILE A 555 -4.65 18.97 24.50
CA ILE A 555 -4.75 18.84 23.03
C ILE A 555 -5.85 17.86 22.60
N ARG A 556 -6.30 16.97 23.49
CA ARG A 556 -7.36 15.98 23.21
C ARG A 556 -8.62 16.60 22.66
N THR A 557 -9.13 17.62 23.33
CA THR A 557 -10.37 18.30 22.96
C THR A 557 -10.29 19.08 21.65
N GLN A 558 -9.12 19.60 21.31
CA GLN A 558 -8.94 20.34 20.07
C GLN A 558 -8.77 19.44 18.84
N ARG A 559 -8.40 18.17 19.03
CA ARG A 559 -8.20 17.23 17.93
C ARG A 559 -9.46 16.50 17.50
N SER A 560 -10.31 16.08 18.43
CA SER A 560 -11.60 15.47 18.07
C SER A 560 -12.43 16.43 17.22
N ASP A 561 -12.44 17.72 17.58
CA ASP A 561 -13.14 18.75 16.82
C ASP A 561 -12.46 19.10 15.47
N LYS A 562 -11.12 18.97 15.38
CA LYS A 562 -10.42 19.21 14.14
C LYS A 562 -10.41 17.99 13.20
N ALA A 563 -10.33 16.78 13.75
CA ALA A 563 -10.45 15.56 12.98
C ALA A 563 -11.85 15.41 12.38
N SER A 564 -12.91 15.70 13.14
CA SER A 564 -14.27 15.72 12.61
C SER A 564 -14.49 16.81 11.55
N LYS A 565 -13.85 17.98 11.71
CA LYS A 565 -13.89 19.05 10.71
C LYS A 565 -13.03 18.80 9.48
N VAL A 566 -11.95 18.01 9.64
CA VAL A 566 -11.11 17.58 8.49
C VAL A 566 -11.80 16.48 7.69
N LEU A 567 -12.64 15.70 8.36
CA LEU A 567 -13.49 14.68 7.74
C LEU A 567 -14.81 15.26 7.23
N ASP A 568 -15.05 16.55 7.42
CA ASP A 568 -16.20 17.23 6.85
C ASP A 568 -16.18 17.14 5.32
N LYS A 569 -17.33 16.82 4.76
CA LYS A 569 -17.57 16.56 3.35
C LYS A 569 -16.99 17.65 2.43
N ASP A 570 -17.04 18.90 2.89
CA ASP A 570 -16.54 20.06 2.16
C ASP A 570 -15.01 20.22 2.22
N ASN A 571 -14.35 19.52 3.15
CA ASN A 571 -12.90 19.55 3.32
C ASN A 571 -12.18 18.35 2.70
N ILE A 572 -12.87 17.24 2.52
CA ILE A 572 -12.30 16.03 1.92
C ILE A 572 -12.39 16.11 0.40
N VAL A 573 -13.49 16.63 -0.08
CA VAL A 573 -13.72 16.91 -1.47
C VAL A 573 -13.86 18.41 -1.57
N GLY A 574 -12.80 19.12 -1.32
CA GLY A 574 -12.86 20.56 -1.55
C GLY A 574 -13.52 20.81 -2.89
N LYS A 575 -14.25 21.87 -3.02
CA LYS A 575 -14.95 22.27 -4.27
C LYS A 575 -14.08 22.17 -5.53
N GLN A 576 -12.82 21.80 -5.34
CA GLN A 576 -11.80 21.71 -6.34
C GLN A 576 -11.22 20.34 -6.56
N GLY A 577 -11.73 19.34 -5.84
CA GLY A 577 -11.45 17.96 -6.14
C GLY A 577 -10.03 17.49 -5.94
N LEU A 578 -9.33 18.17 -5.05
CA LEU A 578 -7.96 17.91 -4.96
C LEU A 578 -7.54 17.22 -3.78
N TYR A 579 -6.89 16.25 -4.09
CA TYR A 579 -6.59 15.23 -3.27
C TYR A 579 -5.23 15.09 -2.81
N TYR A 580 -4.32 15.28 -3.55
CA TYR A 580 -2.95 15.26 -3.17
C TYR A 580 -2.55 16.58 -2.62
N GLY A 581 -3.26 16.87 -1.69
CA GLY A 581 -2.98 17.96 -1.04
C GLY A 581 -2.99 19.19 -1.44
N THR A 582 -3.53 19.39 -2.07
CA THR A 582 -3.45 20.70 -2.26
C THR A 582 -4.46 21.41 -2.15
N PRO A 583 -4.12 22.30 -1.70
CA PRO A 583 -4.53 23.49 -2.12
C PRO A 583 -4.31 23.80 -3.41
N LEU A 584 -4.28 22.99 -3.92
CA LEU A 584 -3.98 22.93 -4.97
C LEU A 584 -4.51 23.79 -5.83
N LEU A 585 -5.22 24.45 -5.48
CA LEU A 585 -5.92 24.95 -6.29
C LEU A 585 -6.79 25.90 -5.90
N SER A 586 -6.47 26.71 -5.59
CA SER A 586 -7.16 28.04 -5.78
C SER A 586 -7.16 28.47 -7.19
#